data_ade138751124090c9c5013e65a819ae1
#
_entry.id   ade138751124090c9c5013e65a819ae1
#
_cell.length_a   1.000
_cell.length_b   1.000
_cell.length_c   1.000
_cell.angle_alpha   90.00
_cell.angle_beta   90.00
_cell.angle_gamma   90.00
#
_symmetry.space_group_name_H-M   'P 1'
#
loop_
_entity.id
_entity.type
_entity.pdbx_description
1 polymer ?
#
loop_
_entity_poly.entity_id
_entity_poly.type
_entity_poly.pdbx_seq_one_letter_code
_entity_poly.pdbx_strand_id
1 'polypeptide(L)'
;MKTVLVTGASGEIGAAIAKEFAAAGYALALHGAKHIENVNQLAETFKSNGIEAYPVCGDLSDPAACERVWADTEKKLGHIDALVNAAGISLVDFFDTMTPAQWKTLCDTNLSSAVYLSQCASRSMIRQKPGAIVNVSSIWGVSGAAMEVAYSAAKAGMLGLTRALALELAPSNITVNAVAPGYIDTKMNAHLSEDEKKALCEEIPLGRA
;
A
#
# COMPACT_ATOMS: atom_id res chain seq x y z
N MET A 1 -3.21 20.16 11.45
CA MET A 1 -3.92 18.94 11.05
C MET A 1 -2.86 17.93 10.64
N LYS A 2 -3.00 16.64 10.96
CA LYS A 2 -2.08 15.60 10.48
C LYS A 2 -2.42 15.22 9.04
N THR A 3 -1.43 14.70 8.32
CA THR A 3 -1.53 14.39 6.90
C THR A 3 -1.06 12.98 6.60
N VAL A 4 -1.65 12.32 5.61
CA VAL A 4 -1.27 10.97 5.18
C VAL A 4 -1.28 10.82 3.66
N LEU A 5 -0.28 10.13 3.13
CA LEU A 5 -0.30 9.60 1.78
C LEU A 5 -0.68 8.11 1.84
N VAL A 6 -1.79 7.74 1.20
CA VAL A 6 -2.23 6.35 1.04
C VAL A 6 -2.05 5.92 -0.41
N THR A 7 -1.12 4.99 -0.65
CA THR A 7 -0.94 4.44 -1.99
C THR A 7 -1.94 3.33 -2.27
N GLY A 8 -2.33 3.15 -3.54
CA GLY A 8 -3.33 2.16 -3.90
C GLY A 8 -4.74 2.46 -3.39
N ALA A 9 -5.07 3.73 -3.12
CA ALA A 9 -6.39 4.17 -2.65
C ALA A 9 -7.53 3.95 -3.67
N SER A 10 -7.21 3.63 -4.92
CA SER A 10 -8.18 3.17 -5.92
C SER A 10 -8.70 1.76 -5.67
N GLY A 11 -8.00 0.95 -4.86
CA GLY A 11 -8.40 -0.39 -4.43
C GLY A 11 -9.16 -0.36 -3.11
N GLU A 12 -9.87 -1.47 -2.80
CA GLU A 12 -10.77 -1.54 -1.64
C GLU A 12 -10.04 -1.43 -0.30
N ILE A 13 -8.88 -2.09 -0.14
CA ILE A 13 -8.07 -1.99 1.09
C ILE A 13 -7.55 -0.55 1.27
N GLY A 14 -6.97 0.04 0.23
CA GLY A 14 -6.48 1.42 0.30
C GLY A 14 -7.59 2.44 0.58
N ALA A 15 -8.76 2.25 -0.03
CA ALA A 15 -9.93 3.10 0.23
C ALA A 15 -10.45 2.94 1.68
N ALA A 16 -10.47 1.72 2.22
CA ALA A 16 -10.85 1.47 3.62
C ALA A 16 -9.86 2.14 4.58
N ILE A 17 -8.56 1.98 4.34
CA ILE A 17 -7.51 2.66 5.12
C ILE A 17 -7.70 4.19 5.07
N ALA A 18 -7.96 4.76 3.90
CA ALA A 18 -8.19 6.19 3.75
C ALA A 18 -9.40 6.66 4.56
N LYS A 19 -10.49 5.87 4.64
CA LYS A 19 -11.67 6.19 5.47
C LYS A 19 -11.34 6.25 6.95
N GLU A 20 -10.52 5.33 7.46
CA GLU A 20 -10.11 5.32 8.87
C GLU A 20 -9.22 6.53 9.20
N PHE A 21 -8.28 6.90 8.32
CA PHE A 21 -7.49 8.12 8.50
C PHE A 21 -8.36 9.39 8.45
N ALA A 22 -9.34 9.44 7.55
CA ALA A 22 -10.31 10.52 7.48
C ALA A 22 -11.10 10.65 8.78
N ALA A 23 -11.62 9.54 9.32
CA ALA A 23 -12.32 9.50 10.60
C ALA A 23 -11.44 9.94 11.78
N ALA A 24 -10.13 9.69 11.70
CA ALA A 24 -9.13 10.14 12.66
C ALA A 24 -8.70 11.61 12.47
N GLY A 25 -9.30 12.35 11.54
CA GLY A 25 -9.07 13.78 11.33
C GLY A 25 -7.79 14.12 10.55
N TYR A 26 -7.30 13.21 9.71
CA TYR A 26 -6.18 13.47 8.82
C TYR A 26 -6.64 14.12 7.51
N ALA A 27 -5.81 15.00 6.95
CA ALA A 27 -5.89 15.37 5.54
C ALA A 27 -5.21 14.27 4.70
N LEU A 28 -5.76 14.00 3.51
CA LEU A 28 -5.45 12.81 2.73
C LEU A 28 -4.85 13.15 1.38
N ALA A 29 -3.75 12.51 1.02
CA ALA A 29 -3.37 12.31 -0.37
C ALA A 29 -3.69 10.86 -0.76
N LEU A 30 -4.50 10.70 -1.80
CA LEU A 30 -5.04 9.43 -2.25
C LEU A 30 -4.39 9.07 -3.57
N HIS A 31 -3.55 8.04 -3.58
CA HIS A 31 -2.85 7.65 -4.80
C HIS A 31 -3.59 6.55 -5.57
N GLY A 32 -3.65 6.73 -6.90
CA GLY A 32 -4.06 5.74 -7.88
C GLY A 32 -3.19 5.80 -9.13
N ALA A 33 -2.99 4.67 -9.80
CA ALA A 33 -2.24 4.60 -11.05
C ALA A 33 -3.18 4.49 -12.28
N LYS A 34 -3.92 3.40 -12.39
CA LYS A 34 -4.75 3.07 -13.55
C LYS A 34 -6.21 3.53 -13.43
N HIS A 35 -6.73 3.61 -12.21
CA HIS A 35 -8.14 3.93 -11.91
C HIS A 35 -8.22 5.25 -11.15
N ILE A 36 -7.73 6.31 -11.78
CA ILE A 36 -7.70 7.64 -11.17
C ILE A 36 -9.11 8.20 -10.92
N GLU A 37 -10.08 7.79 -11.73
CA GLU A 37 -11.49 8.14 -11.55
C GLU A 37 -12.03 7.70 -10.19
N ASN A 38 -11.67 6.50 -9.72
CA ASN A 38 -12.07 6.00 -8.40
C ASN A 38 -11.47 6.87 -7.29
N VAL A 39 -10.22 7.28 -7.46
CA VAL A 39 -9.53 8.15 -6.48
C VAL A 39 -10.10 9.54 -6.47
N ASN A 40 -10.45 10.09 -7.63
CA ASN A 40 -11.12 11.37 -7.76
C ASN A 40 -12.48 11.35 -7.05
N GLN A 41 -13.29 10.32 -7.30
CA GLN A 41 -14.59 10.14 -6.66
C GLN A 41 -14.48 10.01 -5.15
N LEU A 42 -13.49 9.24 -4.68
CA LEU A 42 -13.23 9.08 -3.25
C LEU A 42 -12.81 10.42 -2.62
N ALA A 43 -11.94 11.19 -3.26
CA ALA A 43 -11.52 12.51 -2.79
C ALA A 43 -12.71 13.50 -2.72
N GLU A 44 -13.57 13.52 -3.74
CA GLU A 44 -14.77 14.36 -3.73
C GLU A 44 -15.75 13.94 -2.64
N THR A 45 -15.90 12.65 -2.37
CA THR A 45 -16.72 12.15 -1.26
C THR A 45 -16.19 12.64 0.08
N PHE A 46 -14.88 12.65 0.30
CA PHE A 46 -14.28 13.19 1.52
C PHE A 46 -14.47 14.70 1.63
N LYS A 47 -14.24 15.44 0.55
CA LYS A 47 -14.44 16.90 0.52
C LYS A 47 -15.87 17.31 0.82
N SER A 48 -16.87 16.60 0.28
CA SER A 48 -18.27 16.87 0.55
C SER A 48 -18.66 16.67 2.02
N ASN A 49 -17.85 15.88 2.75
CA ASN A 49 -17.98 15.70 4.21
C ASN A 49 -17.04 16.61 5.02
N GLY A 50 -16.46 17.64 4.39
CA GLY A 50 -15.59 18.60 5.07
C GLY A 50 -14.16 18.08 5.36
N ILE A 51 -13.74 17.00 4.75
CA ILE A 51 -12.41 16.39 4.94
C ILE A 51 -11.51 16.83 3.79
N GLU A 52 -10.33 17.33 4.11
CA GLU A 52 -9.34 17.71 3.12
C GLU A 52 -8.73 16.47 2.46
N ALA A 53 -8.97 16.29 1.16
CA ALA A 53 -8.50 15.12 0.41
C ALA A 53 -8.12 15.51 -1.02
N TYR A 54 -6.98 14.98 -1.49
CA TYR A 54 -6.44 15.26 -2.82
C TYR A 54 -6.07 13.98 -3.55
N PRO A 55 -6.47 13.83 -4.82
CA PRO A 55 -5.98 12.76 -5.66
C PRO A 55 -4.54 13.06 -6.11
N VAL A 56 -3.72 12.02 -6.13
CA VAL A 56 -2.37 12.01 -6.73
C VAL A 56 -2.23 10.80 -7.64
N CYS A 57 -1.54 10.95 -8.76
CA CYS A 57 -1.45 9.92 -9.79
C CYS A 57 0.00 9.66 -10.19
N GLY A 58 0.33 8.38 -10.42
CA GLY A 58 1.63 7.96 -10.93
C GLY A 58 1.75 6.45 -10.98
N ASP A 59 2.55 5.92 -11.91
CA ASP A 59 2.90 4.50 -11.91
C ASP A 59 4.09 4.30 -10.96
N LEU A 60 3.83 3.74 -9.78
CA LEU A 60 4.84 3.57 -8.74
C LEU A 60 5.89 2.49 -9.07
N SER A 61 5.76 1.76 -10.17
CA SER A 61 6.85 0.93 -10.69
C SER A 61 8.00 1.75 -11.26
N ASP A 62 7.77 3.04 -11.55
CA ASP A 62 8.77 4.03 -11.96
C ASP A 62 9.27 4.85 -10.75
N PRO A 63 10.58 4.79 -10.41
CA PRO A 63 11.15 5.57 -9.33
C PRO A 63 10.88 7.08 -9.45
N ALA A 64 10.97 7.62 -10.67
CA ALA A 64 10.72 9.04 -10.91
C ALA A 64 9.23 9.41 -10.67
N ALA A 65 8.30 8.50 -10.93
CA ALA A 65 6.90 8.71 -10.57
C ALA A 65 6.69 8.70 -9.05
N CYS A 66 7.41 7.87 -8.31
CA CYS A 66 7.37 7.89 -6.83
C CYS A 66 7.81 9.25 -6.28
N GLU A 67 8.90 9.82 -6.81
CA GLU A 67 9.37 11.16 -6.41
C GLU A 67 8.35 12.24 -6.76
N ARG A 68 7.73 12.18 -7.95
CA ARG A 68 6.67 13.12 -8.33
C ARG A 68 5.44 13.01 -7.43
N VAL A 69 4.97 11.80 -7.15
CA VAL A 69 3.81 11.56 -6.25
C VAL A 69 4.09 12.12 -4.86
N TRP A 70 5.30 11.92 -4.33
CA TRP A 70 5.70 12.48 -3.05
C TRP A 70 5.71 14.01 -3.08
N ALA A 71 6.37 14.61 -4.06
CA ALA A 71 6.48 16.07 -4.22
C ALA A 71 5.10 16.74 -4.42
N ASP A 72 4.22 16.14 -5.23
CA ASP A 72 2.86 16.62 -5.43
C ASP A 72 2.03 16.55 -4.14
N THR A 73 2.26 15.53 -3.32
CA THR A 73 1.63 15.40 -2.01
C THR A 73 2.10 16.50 -1.07
N GLU A 74 3.41 16.71 -0.95
CA GLU A 74 3.98 17.80 -0.13
C GLU A 74 3.51 19.17 -0.59
N LYS A 75 3.39 19.39 -1.89
CA LYS A 75 2.89 20.65 -2.45
C LYS A 75 1.43 20.93 -2.06
N LYS A 76 0.61 19.90 -1.93
CA LYS A 76 -0.83 20.02 -1.60
C LYS A 76 -1.08 20.07 -0.09
N LEU A 77 -0.39 19.26 0.68
CA LEU A 77 -0.63 19.03 2.10
C LEU A 77 0.45 19.62 3.01
N GLY A 78 1.56 20.08 2.45
CA GLY A 78 2.74 20.47 3.23
C GLY A 78 3.48 19.26 3.76
N HIS A 79 3.69 19.17 5.08
CA HIS A 79 4.34 18.02 5.69
C HIS A 79 3.46 16.75 5.62
N ILE A 80 4.09 15.58 5.46
CA ILE A 80 3.41 14.28 5.47
C ILE A 80 3.75 13.56 6.77
N ASP A 81 2.77 13.37 7.65
CA ASP A 81 2.93 12.69 8.95
C ASP A 81 2.93 11.17 8.83
N ALA A 82 2.25 10.63 7.82
CA ALA A 82 2.18 9.19 7.61
C ALA A 82 2.24 8.80 6.13
N LEU A 83 2.98 7.71 5.83
CA LEU A 83 2.98 7.04 4.55
C LEU A 83 2.38 5.64 4.72
N VAL A 84 1.38 5.30 3.90
CA VAL A 84 0.83 3.94 3.83
C VAL A 84 1.12 3.36 2.45
N ASN A 85 2.02 2.38 2.39
CA ASN A 85 2.34 1.62 1.20
C ASN A 85 1.35 0.46 1.04
N ALA A 86 0.19 0.73 0.38
CA ALA A 86 -0.85 -0.26 0.13
C ALA A 86 -1.04 -0.58 -1.37
N ALA A 87 -0.29 0.07 -2.25
CA ALA A 87 -0.30 -0.26 -3.67
C ALA A 87 0.25 -1.67 -3.90
N GLY A 88 -0.38 -2.42 -4.79
CA GLY A 88 0.06 -3.75 -5.15
C GLY A 88 -0.83 -4.40 -6.20
N ILE A 89 -0.27 -5.40 -6.84
CA ILE A 89 -0.93 -6.27 -7.81
C ILE A 89 -0.72 -7.73 -7.41
N SER A 90 -1.62 -8.61 -7.82
CA SER A 90 -1.47 -10.06 -7.71
C SER A 90 -1.03 -10.66 -9.04
N LEU A 91 -0.36 -11.79 -8.99
CA LEU A 91 -0.04 -12.66 -10.10
C LEU A 91 -0.17 -14.10 -9.62
N VAL A 92 -1.17 -14.79 -10.12
CA VAL A 92 -1.37 -16.23 -9.89
C VAL A 92 -0.91 -16.97 -11.15
N ASP A 93 0.22 -17.65 -11.07
CA ASP A 93 0.80 -18.39 -12.19
C ASP A 93 1.74 -19.49 -11.66
N PHE A 94 1.98 -20.53 -12.46
CA PHE A 94 3.02 -21.50 -12.14
C PHE A 94 4.40 -20.87 -12.24
N PHE A 95 5.31 -21.28 -11.36
CA PHE A 95 6.63 -20.67 -11.28
C PHE A 95 7.46 -20.85 -12.56
N ASP A 96 7.34 -22.00 -13.21
CA ASP A 96 8.07 -22.36 -14.42
C ASP A 96 7.53 -21.67 -15.69
N THR A 97 6.30 -21.13 -15.65
CA THR A 97 5.70 -20.37 -16.77
C THR A 97 5.81 -18.86 -16.60
N MET A 98 6.15 -18.40 -15.40
CA MET A 98 6.30 -16.97 -15.11
C MET A 98 7.44 -16.33 -15.91
N THR A 99 7.12 -15.30 -16.67
CA THR A 99 8.12 -14.57 -17.45
C THR A 99 8.93 -13.57 -16.61
N PRO A 100 10.17 -13.24 -17.02
CA PRO A 100 10.96 -12.20 -16.37
C PRO A 100 10.25 -10.83 -16.31
N ALA A 101 9.41 -10.50 -17.30
CA ALA A 101 8.65 -9.27 -17.34
C ALA A 101 7.55 -9.24 -16.26
N GLN A 102 6.85 -10.35 -16.07
CA GLN A 102 5.84 -10.49 -15.00
C GLN A 102 6.50 -10.35 -13.61
N TRP A 103 7.60 -11.07 -13.39
CA TRP A 103 8.41 -10.93 -12.17
C TRP A 103 8.78 -9.47 -11.90
N LYS A 104 9.38 -8.81 -12.90
CA LYS A 104 9.84 -7.42 -12.79
C LYS A 104 8.67 -6.49 -12.44
N THR A 105 7.56 -6.57 -13.18
CA THR A 105 6.38 -5.72 -12.96
C THR A 105 5.83 -5.90 -11.56
N LEU A 106 5.72 -7.14 -11.08
CA LEU A 106 5.21 -7.43 -9.75
C LEU A 106 6.16 -6.91 -8.66
N CYS A 107 7.45 -7.18 -8.77
CA CYS A 107 8.43 -6.69 -7.80
C CYS A 107 8.50 -5.17 -7.77
N ASP A 108 8.49 -4.51 -8.92
CA ASP A 108 8.54 -3.05 -9.01
C ASP A 108 7.30 -2.42 -8.36
N THR A 109 6.11 -2.99 -8.63
CA THR A 109 4.86 -2.47 -8.06
C THR A 109 4.72 -2.78 -6.58
N ASN A 110 5.04 -4.01 -6.13
CA ASN A 110 4.71 -4.46 -4.78
C ASN A 110 5.81 -4.22 -3.74
N LEU A 111 7.06 -4.10 -4.17
CA LEU A 111 8.22 -3.93 -3.28
C LEU A 111 9.01 -2.67 -3.58
N SER A 112 9.48 -2.49 -4.83
CA SER A 112 10.34 -1.35 -5.17
C SER A 112 9.64 -0.02 -4.95
N SER A 113 8.34 0.07 -5.24
CA SER A 113 7.52 1.25 -4.95
C SER A 113 7.56 1.66 -3.48
N ALA A 114 7.43 0.68 -2.57
CA ALA A 114 7.50 0.93 -1.13
C ALA A 114 8.90 1.39 -0.70
N VAL A 115 9.96 0.85 -1.33
CA VAL A 115 11.34 1.30 -1.11
C VAL A 115 11.49 2.77 -1.51
N TYR A 116 11.11 3.14 -2.74
CA TYR A 116 11.28 4.50 -3.26
C TYR A 116 10.47 5.54 -2.47
N LEU A 117 9.21 5.25 -2.17
CA LEU A 117 8.38 6.15 -1.36
C LEU A 117 8.87 6.24 0.08
N SER A 118 9.35 5.15 0.67
CA SER A 118 9.96 5.18 2.00
C SER A 118 11.25 6.00 2.04
N GLN A 119 12.05 6.00 0.94
CA GLN A 119 13.20 6.90 0.82
C GLN A 119 12.78 8.37 0.79
N CYS A 120 11.73 8.72 0.03
CA CYS A 120 11.17 10.06 0.00
C CYS A 120 10.68 10.47 1.40
N ALA A 121 9.89 9.59 2.05
CA ALA A 121 9.38 9.80 3.40
C ALA A 121 10.51 10.00 4.42
N SER A 122 11.51 9.13 4.42
CA SER A 122 12.66 9.21 5.33
C SER A 122 13.40 10.54 5.19
N ARG A 123 13.72 10.94 3.94
CA ARG A 123 14.39 12.23 3.67
C ARG A 123 13.59 13.44 4.17
N SER A 124 12.27 13.41 4.03
CA SER A 124 11.38 14.48 4.48
C SER A 124 11.20 14.47 6.00
N MET A 125 10.84 13.33 6.57
CA MET A 125 10.52 13.17 8.01
C MET A 125 11.75 13.44 8.89
N ILE A 126 12.96 13.02 8.49
CA ILE A 126 14.19 13.30 9.24
C ILE A 126 14.46 14.81 9.33
N ARG A 127 14.20 15.57 8.26
CA ARG A 127 14.50 17.01 8.21
C ARG A 127 13.42 17.87 8.84
N GLN A 128 12.17 17.48 8.77
CA GLN A 128 11.04 18.32 9.14
C GLN A 128 10.50 17.94 10.53
N LYS A 129 10.03 16.72 10.68
CA LYS A 129 9.32 16.27 11.88
C LYS A 129 9.14 14.73 11.81
N PRO A 130 9.20 14.05 12.95
CA PRO A 130 8.93 12.62 13.03
C PRO A 130 7.59 12.21 12.39
N GLY A 131 7.54 10.99 11.87
CA GLY A 131 6.37 10.46 11.20
C GLY A 131 6.26 8.94 11.34
N ALA A 132 5.38 8.35 10.52
CA ALA A 132 5.15 6.91 10.51
C ALA A 132 5.07 6.36 9.08
N ILE A 133 5.64 5.18 8.87
CA ILE A 133 5.51 4.40 7.64
C ILE A 133 4.79 3.10 7.96
N VAL A 134 3.75 2.78 7.21
CA VAL A 134 3.01 1.53 7.33
C VAL A 134 3.03 0.80 5.99
N ASN A 135 3.50 -0.44 6.00
CA ASN A 135 3.59 -1.30 4.83
C ASN A 135 2.49 -2.37 4.86
N VAL A 136 1.67 -2.45 3.83
CA VAL A 136 0.64 -3.49 3.69
C VAL A 136 1.26 -4.69 2.98
N SER A 137 1.72 -5.66 3.77
CA SER A 137 2.24 -6.95 3.31
C SER A 137 1.10 -7.94 3.02
N SER A 138 1.28 -9.21 3.34
CA SER A 138 0.31 -10.29 3.19
C SER A 138 0.68 -11.46 4.08
N ILE A 139 -0.30 -12.31 4.42
CA ILE A 139 -0.04 -13.63 5.00
C ILE A 139 0.91 -14.45 4.10
N TRP A 140 0.82 -14.30 2.78
CA TRP A 140 1.73 -14.95 1.83
C TRP A 140 3.18 -14.43 1.91
N GLY A 141 3.40 -13.25 2.47
CA GLY A 141 4.75 -12.77 2.83
C GLY A 141 5.31 -13.43 4.09
N VAL A 142 4.48 -14.09 4.89
CA VAL A 142 4.86 -14.83 6.09
C VAL A 142 5.02 -16.32 5.81
N SER A 143 4.01 -16.93 5.18
CA SER A 143 3.96 -18.38 4.95
C SER A 143 4.35 -18.81 3.53
N GLY A 144 4.23 -17.92 2.55
CA GLY A 144 4.27 -18.26 1.13
C GLY A 144 2.96 -18.90 0.65
N ALA A 145 2.77 -18.93 -0.69
CA ALA A 145 1.66 -19.61 -1.33
C ALA A 145 2.09 -20.23 -2.65
N ALA A 146 1.57 -21.43 -2.96
CA ALA A 146 1.71 -22.04 -4.27
C ALA A 146 1.05 -21.16 -5.33
N MET A 147 1.62 -21.15 -6.54
CA MET A 147 1.20 -20.31 -7.68
C MET A 147 1.32 -18.78 -7.46
N GLU A 148 1.73 -18.32 -6.27
CA GLU A 148 1.97 -16.91 -5.95
C GLU A 148 3.41 -16.65 -5.49
N VAL A 149 4.38 -17.34 -6.11
CA VAL A 149 5.79 -17.27 -5.70
C VAL A 149 6.36 -15.86 -5.75
N ALA A 150 6.13 -15.12 -6.85
CA ALA A 150 6.60 -13.75 -6.99
C ALA A 150 5.93 -12.80 -5.99
N TYR A 151 4.62 -12.94 -5.79
CA TYR A 151 3.86 -12.14 -4.82
C TYR A 151 4.35 -12.40 -3.40
N SER A 152 4.50 -13.67 -3.02
CA SER A 152 5.03 -14.08 -1.72
C SER A 152 6.44 -13.52 -1.47
N ALA A 153 7.34 -13.61 -2.47
CA ALA A 153 8.68 -13.06 -2.38
C ALA A 153 8.69 -11.54 -2.19
N ALA A 154 7.87 -10.80 -2.96
CA ALA A 154 7.77 -9.35 -2.82
C ALA A 154 7.20 -8.93 -1.45
N LYS A 155 6.17 -9.62 -0.96
CA LYS A 155 5.55 -9.34 0.34
C LYS A 155 6.43 -9.76 1.52
N ALA A 156 7.22 -10.82 1.39
CA ALA A 156 8.26 -11.17 2.35
C ALA A 156 9.40 -10.12 2.37
N GLY A 157 9.82 -9.65 1.19
CA GLY A 157 10.78 -8.55 1.07
C GLY A 157 10.30 -7.27 1.76
N MET A 158 9.00 -6.97 1.69
CA MET A 158 8.38 -5.83 2.39
C MET A 158 8.47 -5.97 3.92
N LEU A 159 8.35 -7.18 4.47
CA LEU A 159 8.56 -7.42 5.91
C LEU A 159 10.02 -7.23 6.31
N GLY A 160 10.97 -7.65 5.46
CA GLY A 160 12.41 -7.40 5.63
C GLY A 160 12.73 -5.90 5.61
N LEU A 161 12.21 -5.18 4.60
CA LEU A 161 12.33 -3.72 4.49
C LEU A 161 11.80 -3.02 5.74
N THR A 162 10.63 -3.41 6.23
CA THR A 162 10.00 -2.84 7.43
C THR A 162 10.91 -2.96 8.65
N ARG A 163 11.46 -4.16 8.91
CA ARG A 163 12.33 -4.41 10.06
C ARG A 163 13.62 -3.59 10.01
N ALA A 164 14.25 -3.54 8.82
CA ALA A 164 15.49 -2.81 8.63
C ALA A 164 15.28 -1.29 8.81
N LEU A 165 14.26 -0.73 8.14
CA LEU A 165 13.94 0.69 8.25
C LEU A 165 13.50 1.09 9.67
N ALA A 166 12.79 0.24 10.39
CA ALA A 166 12.42 0.52 11.77
C ALA A 166 13.65 0.73 12.66
N LEU A 167 14.70 -0.08 12.48
CA LEU A 167 15.95 0.07 13.22
C LEU A 167 16.73 1.33 12.79
N GLU A 168 16.79 1.58 11.46
CA GLU A 168 17.55 2.70 10.92
C GLU A 168 16.92 4.06 11.25
N LEU A 169 15.59 4.15 11.26
CA LEU A 169 14.86 5.40 11.45
C LEU A 169 14.46 5.67 12.91
N ALA A 170 14.61 4.69 13.80
CA ALA A 170 14.29 4.85 15.21
C ALA A 170 15.00 6.05 15.89
N PRO A 171 16.30 6.32 15.64
CA PRO A 171 16.96 7.50 16.23
C PRO A 171 16.33 8.83 15.82
N SER A 172 15.63 8.87 14.68
CA SER A 172 14.88 10.04 14.20
C SER A 172 13.43 10.07 14.69
N ASN A 173 13.05 9.16 15.60
CA ASN A 173 11.69 9.00 16.11
C ASN A 173 10.65 8.78 14.99
N ILE A 174 11.02 8.03 13.94
CA ILE A 174 10.14 7.59 12.85
C ILE A 174 9.83 6.12 13.06
N THR A 175 8.55 5.78 13.11
CA THR A 175 8.12 4.39 13.27
C THR A 175 7.86 3.76 11.91
N VAL A 176 8.26 2.48 11.76
CA VAL A 176 8.00 1.70 10.55
C VAL A 176 7.37 0.37 10.95
N ASN A 177 6.17 0.11 10.47
CA ASN A 177 5.40 -1.08 10.80
C ASN A 177 4.84 -1.75 9.55
N ALA A 178 4.46 -3.02 9.66
CA ALA A 178 3.76 -3.73 8.61
C ALA A 178 2.50 -4.40 9.14
N VAL A 179 1.48 -4.48 8.29
CA VAL A 179 0.29 -5.31 8.48
C VAL A 179 0.34 -6.41 7.43
N ALA A 180 0.08 -7.65 7.83
CA ALA A 180 0.05 -8.81 6.94
C ALA A 180 -1.38 -9.39 6.91
N PRO A 181 -2.30 -8.84 6.09
CA PRO A 181 -3.66 -9.34 6.01
C PRO A 181 -3.69 -10.77 5.49
N GLY A 182 -4.67 -11.56 5.99
CA GLY A 182 -5.05 -12.83 5.41
C GLY A 182 -5.97 -12.66 4.21
N TYR A 183 -6.96 -13.53 4.08
CA TYR A 183 -8.00 -13.41 3.07
C TYR A 183 -8.90 -12.20 3.38
N ILE A 184 -8.98 -11.29 2.44
CA ILE A 184 -9.91 -10.15 2.46
C ILE A 184 -10.81 -10.27 1.24
N ASP A 185 -12.12 -10.26 1.43
CA ASP A 185 -13.08 -10.35 0.32
C ASP A 185 -13.11 -9.01 -0.45
N THR A 186 -12.37 -8.98 -1.55
CA THR A 186 -12.18 -7.82 -2.43
C THR A 186 -12.25 -8.24 -3.88
N LYS A 187 -12.35 -7.26 -4.79
CA LYS A 187 -12.29 -7.49 -6.24
C LYS A 187 -11.02 -8.20 -6.70
N MET A 188 -9.93 -8.12 -5.96
CA MET A 188 -8.70 -8.88 -6.25
C MET A 188 -8.97 -10.39 -6.20
N ASN A 189 -9.90 -10.84 -5.36
CA ASN A 189 -10.31 -12.21 -5.18
C ASN A 189 -11.63 -12.57 -5.91
N ALA A 190 -12.11 -11.70 -6.83
CA ALA A 190 -13.36 -11.90 -7.56
C ALA A 190 -13.34 -13.09 -8.54
N HIS A 191 -12.16 -13.66 -8.80
CA HIS A 191 -12.01 -14.87 -9.61
C HIS A 191 -12.39 -16.15 -8.84
N LEU A 192 -12.49 -16.10 -7.51
CA LEU A 192 -12.89 -17.23 -6.67
C LEU A 192 -14.40 -17.40 -6.71
N SER A 193 -14.86 -18.65 -6.87
CA SER A 193 -16.25 -19.04 -6.70
C SER A 193 -16.68 -18.95 -5.22
N GLU A 194 -17.97 -18.92 -4.96
CA GLU A 194 -18.49 -18.88 -3.59
C GLU A 194 -18.09 -20.13 -2.77
N ASP A 195 -17.98 -21.29 -3.42
CA ASP A 195 -17.52 -22.54 -2.76
C ASP A 195 -16.04 -22.44 -2.38
N GLU A 196 -15.19 -21.87 -3.25
CA GLU A 196 -13.77 -21.62 -2.96
C GLU A 196 -13.59 -20.60 -1.83
N LYS A 197 -14.36 -19.51 -1.84
CA LYS A 197 -14.36 -18.51 -0.74
C LYS A 197 -14.76 -19.15 0.58
N LYS A 198 -15.79 -20.02 0.56
CA LYS A 198 -16.24 -20.74 1.75
C LYS A 198 -15.15 -21.68 2.26
N ALA A 199 -14.53 -22.46 1.39
CA ALA A 199 -13.42 -23.36 1.77
C ALA A 199 -12.26 -22.58 2.39
N LEU A 200 -11.87 -21.42 1.81
CA LEU A 200 -10.86 -20.53 2.40
C LEU A 200 -11.26 -20.03 3.79
N CYS A 201 -12.52 -19.64 3.98
CA CYS A 201 -13.00 -19.20 5.30
C CYS A 201 -12.96 -20.34 6.35
N GLU A 202 -13.21 -21.59 5.94
CA GLU A 202 -13.13 -22.76 6.83
C GLU A 202 -11.68 -23.04 7.31
N GLU A 203 -10.65 -22.65 6.52
CA GLU A 203 -9.25 -22.75 6.92
C GLU A 203 -8.83 -21.62 7.90
N ILE A 204 -9.59 -20.53 7.96
CA ILE A 204 -9.32 -19.42 8.88
C ILE A 204 -9.88 -19.76 10.27
N PRO A 205 -9.08 -19.69 11.35
CA PRO A 205 -9.56 -20.06 12.68
C PRO A 205 -10.81 -19.30 13.17
N LEU A 206 -11.03 -18.08 12.65
CA LEU A 206 -12.24 -17.29 12.94
C LEU A 206 -13.42 -17.61 12.02
N GLY A 207 -13.26 -18.50 11.03
CA GLY A 207 -14.30 -18.93 10.11
C GLY A 207 -14.85 -17.88 9.17
N ARG A 208 -14.11 -16.77 8.95
CA ARG A 208 -14.51 -15.64 8.10
C ARG A 208 -13.32 -14.88 7.55
N ALA A 209 -13.58 -14.13 6.45
CA ALA A 209 -12.69 -13.12 5.89
C ALA A 209 -12.54 -11.89 6.81
#